data_6bd41b132cefe883c128aaf49f8de1df
#
_entry.id   6bd41b132cefe883c128aaf49f8de1df
#
_cell.length_a   1.000
_cell.length_b   1.000
_cell.length_c   1.000
_cell.angle_alpha   90.00
_cell.angle_beta   90.00
_cell.angle_gamma   90.00
#
_symmetry.space_group_name_H-M   'P 1'
#
loop_
_entity.id
_entity.type
_entity.pdbx_description
1 polymer ?
#
loop_
_entity_poly.entity_id
_entity_poly.type
_entity_poly.pdbx_seq_one_letter_code
_entity_poly.pdbx_strand_id
1 'polypeptide(L)'
;MRPLGWLSAVLAVVVWSGFPAGPVQAQSPPSGPVPSPVAVDLELVLAVDVSRSMDHHEQVLQRAGYVAAFRDAEVIRAIRSGPIGRISVTYVEWAGTGLQHVVLPWTLVDGPAAAQKVSEVLEFAPYEARRRTSISDALLFTAALFQGSGYAGARRVIDISGDGPNNQGVGVVHARDRVLDQGIVINGLPIMLNR
;
A
#
# COMPACT_ATOMS: atom_id res chain seq x y z
N MET A 1 -15.68 -78.56 21.82
CA MET A 1 -17.12 -78.41 21.55
C MET A 1 -17.53 -77.01 22.04
N ARG A 2 -17.88 -76.13 21.16
CA ARG A 2 -18.29 -74.75 21.43
C ARG A 2 -19.79 -74.64 21.18
N PRO A 3 -20.51 -73.75 21.86
CA PRO A 3 -21.64 -73.13 21.15
C PRO A 3 -21.48 -71.62 20.97
N LEU A 4 -21.99 -71.19 19.84
CA LEU A 4 -22.12 -69.83 19.35
C LEU A 4 -22.99 -68.95 20.26
N GLY A 5 -22.52 -67.73 20.58
CA GLY A 5 -23.35 -66.70 21.19
C GLY A 5 -23.84 -65.75 20.10
N TRP A 6 -25.12 -65.52 20.10
CA TRP A 6 -25.82 -64.57 19.16
C TRP A 6 -25.66 -63.10 19.66
N LEU A 7 -25.12 -62.27 18.84
CA LEU A 7 -25.10 -60.83 19.05
C LEU A 7 -26.34 -60.22 18.40
N SER A 8 -27.27 -59.73 19.20
CA SER A 8 -28.44 -58.98 18.77
C SER A 8 -28.00 -57.54 18.45
N ALA A 9 -28.08 -57.14 17.18
CA ALA A 9 -27.89 -55.77 16.74
C ALA A 9 -29.14 -54.94 17.10
N VAL A 10 -28.99 -53.98 18.00
CA VAL A 10 -30.03 -52.97 18.29
C VAL A 10 -29.82 -51.82 17.29
N LEU A 11 -30.79 -51.72 16.38
CA LEU A 11 -30.85 -50.62 15.40
C LEU A 11 -31.46 -49.39 16.10
N ALA A 12 -30.65 -48.40 16.46
CA ALA A 12 -31.12 -47.14 16.98
C ALA A 12 -31.55 -46.24 15.79
N VAL A 13 -32.85 -46.06 15.62
CA VAL A 13 -33.45 -45.11 14.70
C VAL A 13 -33.35 -43.72 15.30
N VAL A 14 -32.41 -42.89 14.82
CA VAL A 14 -32.33 -41.47 15.18
C VAL A 14 -33.37 -40.73 14.35
N VAL A 15 -34.47 -40.36 14.98
CA VAL A 15 -35.47 -39.46 14.38
C VAL A 15 -34.92 -38.05 14.39
N TRP A 16 -34.48 -37.56 13.24
CA TRP A 16 -34.05 -36.17 13.07
C TRP A 16 -35.30 -35.28 12.94
N SER A 17 -35.70 -34.64 14.04
CA SER A 17 -36.73 -33.61 14.04
C SER A 17 -36.17 -32.38 13.33
N GLY A 18 -36.60 -32.15 12.08
CA GLY A 18 -36.23 -31.01 11.28
C GLY A 18 -36.72 -29.71 11.94
N PHE A 19 -35.79 -28.84 12.30
CA PHE A 19 -36.11 -27.46 12.61
C PHE A 19 -36.55 -26.75 11.34
N PRO A 20 -37.66 -26.01 11.33
CA PRO A 20 -38.04 -25.19 10.18
C PRO A 20 -36.97 -24.09 9.99
N ALA A 21 -36.28 -24.10 8.87
CA ALA A 21 -35.41 -23.01 8.49
C ALA A 21 -36.29 -21.78 8.19
N GLY A 22 -36.32 -20.85 9.13
CA GLY A 22 -36.93 -19.55 8.88
C GLY A 22 -36.17 -18.80 7.77
N PRO A 23 -36.82 -17.91 7.01
CA PRO A 23 -36.14 -17.15 5.97
C PRO A 23 -35.00 -16.32 6.59
N VAL A 24 -33.77 -16.60 6.16
CA VAL A 24 -32.61 -15.75 6.45
C VAL A 24 -32.86 -14.44 5.72
N GLN A 25 -33.31 -13.41 6.43
CA GLN A 25 -33.34 -12.06 5.88
C GLN A 25 -31.90 -11.60 5.69
N ALA A 26 -31.49 -11.48 4.42
CA ALA A 26 -30.26 -10.80 4.07
C ALA A 26 -30.39 -9.34 4.55
N GLN A 27 -29.71 -9.02 5.64
CA GLN A 27 -29.60 -7.64 6.08
C GLN A 27 -28.79 -6.89 5.02
N SER A 28 -29.43 -5.96 4.34
CA SER A 28 -28.74 -5.01 3.47
C SER A 28 -27.65 -4.29 4.29
N PRO A 29 -26.42 -4.14 3.77
CA PRO A 29 -25.39 -3.40 4.48
C PRO A 29 -25.92 -1.99 4.79
N PRO A 30 -25.55 -1.39 5.93
CA PRO A 30 -26.02 -0.08 6.32
C PRO A 30 -25.63 0.94 5.24
N SER A 31 -26.63 1.53 4.57
CA SER A 31 -26.48 2.61 3.59
C SER A 31 -26.32 3.94 4.33
N GLY A 32 -25.21 4.06 5.09
CA GLY A 32 -24.76 5.37 5.58
C GLY A 32 -24.12 6.16 4.43
N PRO A 33 -24.18 7.51 4.45
CA PRO A 33 -23.52 8.32 3.45
C PRO A 33 -22.03 7.98 3.45
N VAL A 34 -21.49 7.58 2.28
CA VAL A 34 -20.04 7.39 2.10
C VAL A 34 -19.40 8.76 2.35
N PRO A 35 -18.43 8.88 3.28
CA PRO A 35 -17.79 10.16 3.54
C PRO A 35 -17.22 10.74 2.25
N SER A 36 -17.47 12.00 1.98
CA SER A 36 -16.89 12.69 0.83
C SER A 36 -15.36 12.72 0.97
N PRO A 37 -14.60 12.48 -0.11
CA PRO A 37 -13.14 12.53 -0.06
C PRO A 37 -12.63 13.88 0.44
N VAL A 38 -11.56 13.87 1.21
CA VAL A 38 -10.92 15.10 1.72
C VAL A 38 -10.16 15.77 0.58
N ALA A 39 -10.49 17.02 0.25
CA ALA A 39 -9.78 17.78 -0.77
C ALA A 39 -8.34 18.09 -0.34
N VAL A 40 -7.37 17.89 -1.24
CA VAL A 40 -5.94 18.18 -1.04
C VAL A 40 -5.34 18.73 -2.34
N ASP A 41 -4.22 19.47 -2.24
CA ASP A 41 -3.51 19.98 -3.42
C ASP A 41 -2.83 18.84 -4.20
N LEU A 42 -2.36 17.82 -3.47
CA LEU A 42 -1.59 16.71 -4.00
C LEU A 42 -1.89 15.42 -3.24
N GLU A 43 -2.13 14.34 -3.98
CA GLU A 43 -1.97 12.97 -3.49
C GLU A 43 -0.62 12.45 -3.96
N LEU A 44 0.28 12.13 -3.03
CA LEU A 44 1.67 11.74 -3.29
C LEU A 44 1.93 10.32 -2.82
N VAL A 45 2.36 9.48 -3.75
CA VAL A 45 2.94 8.16 -3.43
C VAL A 45 4.45 8.27 -3.48
N LEU A 46 5.12 7.94 -2.40
CA LEU A 46 6.56 7.73 -2.33
C LEU A 46 6.82 6.23 -2.49
N ALA A 47 7.25 5.80 -3.67
CA ALA A 47 7.54 4.40 -4.00
C ALA A 47 9.05 4.16 -3.96
N VAL A 48 9.53 3.43 -2.96
CA VAL A 48 10.93 3.33 -2.59
C VAL A 48 11.46 1.92 -2.77
N ASP A 49 12.51 1.77 -3.56
CA ASP A 49 13.18 0.49 -3.82
C ASP A 49 13.88 -0.04 -2.56
N VAL A 50 13.56 -1.27 -2.20
CA VAL A 50 14.25 -2.05 -1.15
C VAL A 50 14.78 -3.38 -1.70
N SER A 51 15.04 -3.43 -3.01
CA SER A 51 15.66 -4.59 -3.65
C SER A 51 17.07 -4.81 -3.13
N ARG A 52 17.58 -6.05 -3.28
CA ARG A 52 18.92 -6.42 -2.77
C ARG A 52 20.10 -5.79 -3.51
N SER A 53 19.87 -5.08 -4.61
CA SER A 53 20.89 -4.23 -5.23
C SER A 53 21.25 -3.05 -4.33
N MET A 54 20.24 -2.54 -3.58
CA MET A 54 20.42 -1.57 -2.50
C MET A 54 21.00 -2.26 -1.27
N ASP A 55 22.18 -1.88 -0.83
CA ASP A 55 22.71 -2.36 0.44
C ASP A 55 22.00 -1.73 1.66
N HIS A 56 22.24 -2.28 2.85
CA HIS A 56 21.56 -1.79 4.05
C HIS A 56 21.87 -0.31 4.36
N HIS A 57 23.10 0.13 4.12
CA HIS A 57 23.47 1.52 4.36
C HIS A 57 22.75 2.47 3.37
N GLU A 58 22.61 2.06 2.13
CA GLU A 58 21.89 2.80 1.10
C GLU A 58 20.39 2.94 1.42
N GLN A 59 19.77 1.86 1.87
CA GLN A 59 18.37 1.87 2.32
C GLN A 59 18.17 2.80 3.52
N VAL A 60 19.09 2.75 4.50
CA VAL A 60 19.08 3.65 5.67
C VAL A 60 19.21 5.10 5.22
N LEU A 61 20.18 5.41 4.36
CA LEU A 61 20.41 6.77 3.86
C LEU A 61 19.22 7.31 3.08
N GLN A 62 18.63 6.50 2.21
CA GLN A 62 17.46 6.86 1.43
C GLN A 62 16.28 7.20 2.34
N ARG A 63 15.96 6.34 3.30
CA ARG A 63 14.87 6.59 4.25
C ARG A 63 15.14 7.79 5.13
N ALA A 64 16.39 7.97 5.60
CA ALA A 64 16.79 9.15 6.37
C ALA A 64 16.57 10.46 5.60
N GLY A 65 16.73 10.44 4.28
CA GLY A 65 16.41 11.57 3.41
C GLY A 65 14.92 11.95 3.46
N TYR A 66 14.02 10.98 3.40
CA TYR A 66 12.57 11.23 3.56
C TYR A 66 12.22 11.72 4.96
N VAL A 67 12.80 11.12 6.01
CA VAL A 67 12.62 11.56 7.40
C VAL A 67 13.05 13.02 7.55
N ALA A 68 14.22 13.39 7.02
CA ALA A 68 14.72 14.77 7.04
C ALA A 68 13.80 15.72 6.27
N ALA A 69 13.32 15.33 5.09
CA ALA A 69 12.43 16.15 4.28
C ALA A 69 11.12 16.49 5.01
N PHE A 70 10.50 15.53 5.73
CA PHE A 70 9.29 15.79 6.51
C PHE A 70 9.54 16.59 7.79
N ARG A 71 10.81 16.81 8.19
CA ARG A 71 11.22 17.70 9.28
C ARG A 71 11.67 19.07 8.80
N ASP A 72 11.89 19.22 7.50
CA ASP A 72 12.39 20.45 6.90
C ASP A 72 11.30 21.53 6.84
N ALA A 73 11.61 22.71 7.36
CA ALA A 73 10.69 23.85 7.43
C ALA A 73 10.33 24.39 6.02
N GLU A 74 11.23 24.24 5.03
CA GLU A 74 10.96 24.69 3.64
C GLU A 74 10.00 23.72 2.94
N VAL A 75 10.17 22.43 3.13
CA VAL A 75 9.23 21.41 2.63
C VAL A 75 7.83 21.63 3.22
N ILE A 76 7.73 21.83 4.54
CA ILE A 76 6.45 22.09 5.21
C ILE A 76 5.82 23.39 4.69
N ARG A 77 6.64 24.44 4.48
CA ARG A 77 6.17 25.71 3.91
C ARG A 77 5.66 25.51 2.48
N ALA A 78 6.37 24.74 1.66
CA ALA A 78 5.96 24.42 0.30
C ALA A 78 4.61 23.66 0.28
N ILE A 79 4.42 22.66 1.15
CA ILE A 79 3.14 21.95 1.29
C ILE A 79 2.00 22.93 1.61
N ARG A 80 2.23 23.88 2.50
CA ARG A 80 1.21 24.83 2.96
C ARG A 80 0.98 26.00 2.00
N SER A 81 1.82 26.18 0.99
CA SER A 81 1.70 27.25 0.01
C SER A 81 0.72 26.98 -1.12
N GLY A 82 0.19 25.75 -1.23
CA GLY A 82 -0.82 25.39 -2.21
C GLY A 82 -2.17 26.08 -1.94
N PRO A 83 -3.09 26.10 -2.90
CA PRO A 83 -4.42 26.72 -2.75
C PRO A 83 -5.25 26.16 -1.59
N ILE A 84 -5.09 24.88 -1.27
CA ILE A 84 -5.75 24.20 -0.13
C ILE A 84 -4.82 24.18 1.09
N GLY A 85 -3.52 24.18 0.88
CA GLY A 85 -2.48 24.22 1.90
C GLY A 85 -2.23 22.88 2.59
N ARG A 86 -2.51 21.74 1.91
CA ARG A 86 -2.31 20.40 2.44
C ARG A 86 -2.17 19.37 1.34
N ILE A 87 -1.46 18.27 1.64
CA ILE A 87 -1.30 17.11 0.77
C ILE A 87 -1.72 15.83 1.51
N SER A 88 -1.97 14.76 0.77
CA SER A 88 -1.95 13.41 1.34
C SER A 88 -0.75 12.65 0.82
N VAL A 89 -0.11 11.86 1.67
CA VAL A 89 1.08 11.07 1.34
C VAL A 89 0.91 9.62 1.78
N THR A 90 1.44 8.69 0.99
CA THR A 90 1.65 7.30 1.35
C THR A 90 3.07 6.89 1.00
N TYR A 91 3.67 6.01 1.80
CA TYR A 91 5.02 5.50 1.57
C TYR A 91 4.97 3.99 1.35
N VAL A 92 5.50 3.55 0.23
CA VAL A 92 5.47 2.17 -0.23
C VAL A 92 6.88 1.69 -0.50
N GLU A 93 7.27 0.61 0.13
CA GLU A 93 8.49 -0.12 -0.22
C GLU A 93 8.17 -1.17 -1.28
N TRP A 94 9.05 -1.28 -2.28
CA TRP A 94 8.86 -2.21 -3.38
C TRP A 94 10.17 -2.93 -3.76
N ALA A 95 10.02 -4.11 -4.37
CA ALA A 95 11.12 -4.88 -4.93
C ALA A 95 10.63 -5.68 -6.17
N GLY A 96 10.69 -7.00 -6.14
CA GLY A 96 10.18 -7.86 -7.21
C GLY A 96 8.65 -7.90 -7.31
N THR A 97 8.17 -8.66 -8.28
CA THR A 97 6.73 -8.89 -8.52
C THR A 97 6.02 -9.39 -7.26
N GLY A 98 4.91 -8.73 -6.91
CA GLY A 98 4.12 -9.04 -5.72
C GLY A 98 4.80 -8.68 -4.38
N LEU A 99 5.93 -7.98 -4.42
CA LEU A 99 6.68 -7.57 -3.23
C LEU A 99 6.58 -6.04 -3.03
N GLN A 100 5.38 -5.56 -2.81
CA GLN A 100 5.08 -4.18 -2.44
C GLN A 100 4.48 -4.17 -1.03
N HIS A 101 4.91 -3.21 -0.22
CA HIS A 101 4.45 -3.05 1.16
C HIS A 101 4.17 -1.59 1.48
N VAL A 102 2.98 -1.30 1.97
CA VAL A 102 2.61 0.04 2.44
C VAL A 102 3.14 0.21 3.86
N VAL A 103 4.20 0.99 4.03
CA VAL A 103 4.80 1.32 5.33
C VAL A 103 4.02 2.43 6.02
N LEU A 104 3.65 3.47 5.27
CA LEU A 104 2.80 4.56 5.74
C LEU A 104 1.51 4.54 4.92
N PRO A 105 0.35 4.23 5.52
CA PRO A 105 -0.95 4.42 4.86
C PRO A 105 -1.19 5.88 4.48
N TRP A 106 -2.16 6.13 3.60
CA TRP A 106 -2.54 7.49 3.23
C TRP A 106 -2.73 8.38 4.47
N THR A 107 -1.92 9.42 4.55
CA THR A 107 -1.83 10.32 5.71
C THR A 107 -1.92 11.77 5.25
N LEU A 108 -2.80 12.55 5.87
CA LEU A 108 -2.92 13.99 5.63
C LEU A 108 -1.71 14.72 6.24
N VAL A 109 -1.11 15.60 5.44
CA VAL A 109 -0.06 16.52 5.90
C VAL A 109 -0.50 17.95 5.62
N ASP A 110 -0.88 18.66 6.67
CA ASP A 110 -1.41 20.03 6.65
C ASP A 110 -0.55 21.00 7.47
N GLY A 111 0.51 20.51 8.08
CA GLY A 111 1.42 21.32 8.89
C GLY A 111 2.51 20.52 9.61
N PRO A 112 3.32 21.20 10.44
CA PRO A 112 4.49 20.60 11.10
C PRO A 112 4.17 19.37 11.96
N ALA A 113 3.07 19.39 12.69
CA ALA A 113 2.70 18.27 13.57
C ALA A 113 2.35 16.99 12.79
N ALA A 114 1.66 17.12 11.65
CA ALA A 114 1.35 16.00 10.78
C ALA A 114 2.61 15.48 10.05
N ALA A 115 3.46 16.39 9.56
CA ALA A 115 4.74 16.05 8.95
C ALA A 115 5.68 15.32 9.93
N GLN A 116 5.73 15.77 11.19
CA GLN A 116 6.50 15.11 12.26
C GLN A 116 6.02 13.65 12.47
N LYS A 117 4.71 13.39 12.50
CA LYS A 117 4.17 12.02 12.63
C LYS A 117 4.59 11.14 11.45
N VAL A 118 4.57 11.66 10.23
CA VAL A 118 5.06 10.94 9.04
C VAL A 118 6.53 10.58 9.23
N SER A 119 7.37 11.54 9.63
CA SER A 119 8.80 11.29 9.83
C SER A 119 9.06 10.23 10.90
N GLU A 120 8.31 10.23 11.99
CA GLU A 120 8.41 9.23 13.07
C GLU A 120 8.04 7.82 12.58
N VAL A 121 6.95 7.67 11.84
CA VAL A 121 6.59 6.36 11.25
C VAL A 121 7.70 5.83 10.36
N LEU A 122 8.29 6.67 9.50
CA LEU A 122 9.37 6.27 8.62
C LEU A 122 10.65 5.93 9.39
N GLU A 123 10.98 6.70 10.44
CA GLU A 123 12.19 6.50 11.24
C GLU A 123 12.18 5.15 11.98
N PHE A 124 11.02 4.77 12.52
CA PHE A 124 10.89 3.54 13.32
C PHE A 124 10.42 2.30 12.53
N ALA A 125 10.09 2.45 11.25
CA ALA A 125 9.71 1.31 10.44
C ALA A 125 10.87 0.32 10.27
N PRO A 126 10.64 -1.00 10.30
CA PRO A 126 11.70 -2.00 10.10
C PRO A 126 12.28 -1.90 8.68
N TYR A 127 13.53 -2.33 8.51
CA TYR A 127 14.19 -2.44 7.21
C TYR A 127 14.08 -3.89 6.70
N GLU A 128 13.50 -4.07 5.53
CA GLU A 128 13.33 -5.39 4.92
C GLU A 128 13.84 -5.40 3.48
N ALA A 129 15.11 -5.82 3.28
CA ALA A 129 15.64 -6.04 1.94
C ALA A 129 14.94 -7.22 1.26
N ARG A 130 14.46 -7.02 0.04
CA ARG A 130 13.74 -8.03 -0.75
C ARG A 130 14.46 -8.32 -2.05
N ARG A 131 14.13 -9.44 -2.71
CA ARG A 131 14.79 -9.85 -3.94
C ARG A 131 14.09 -9.32 -5.18
N ARG A 132 14.86 -9.12 -6.27
CA ARG A 132 14.39 -8.71 -7.58
C ARG A 132 13.89 -7.27 -7.61
N THR A 133 13.66 -6.78 -8.85
CA THR A 133 13.29 -5.39 -9.13
C THR A 133 12.18 -5.38 -10.16
N SER A 134 10.98 -4.96 -9.78
CA SER A 134 9.83 -4.82 -10.68
C SER A 134 9.27 -3.40 -10.58
N ILE A 135 9.85 -2.49 -11.35
CA ILE A 135 9.37 -1.12 -11.50
C ILE A 135 7.93 -1.13 -12.04
N SER A 136 7.65 -2.03 -12.98
CA SER A 136 6.32 -2.17 -13.58
C SER A 136 5.24 -2.52 -12.56
N ASP A 137 5.51 -3.48 -11.66
CA ASP A 137 4.55 -3.86 -10.63
C ASP A 137 4.43 -2.78 -9.56
N ALA A 138 5.54 -2.11 -9.21
CA ALA A 138 5.53 -0.97 -8.29
C ALA A 138 4.62 0.14 -8.82
N LEU A 139 4.74 0.50 -10.11
CA LEU A 139 3.89 1.51 -10.75
C LEU A 139 2.41 1.11 -10.76
N LEU A 140 2.09 -0.12 -11.14
CA LEU A 140 0.70 -0.60 -11.20
C LEU A 140 0.07 -0.71 -9.80
N PHE A 141 0.83 -1.21 -8.83
CA PHE A 141 0.39 -1.29 -7.44
C PHE A 141 0.11 0.09 -6.86
N THR A 142 1.07 1.01 -7.00
CA THR A 142 0.94 2.37 -6.44
C THR A 142 -0.15 3.19 -7.12
N ALA A 143 -0.37 3.01 -8.43
CA ALA A 143 -1.48 3.63 -9.13
C ALA A 143 -2.84 3.17 -8.59
N ALA A 144 -2.98 1.90 -8.21
CA ALA A 144 -4.21 1.38 -7.62
C ALA A 144 -4.52 1.97 -6.24
N LEU A 145 -3.51 2.44 -5.49
CA LEU A 145 -3.71 3.02 -4.16
C LEU A 145 -4.51 4.34 -4.17
N PHE A 146 -4.53 5.06 -5.29
CA PHE A 146 -5.35 6.28 -5.40
C PHE A 146 -6.85 5.98 -5.38
N GLN A 147 -7.24 4.75 -5.76
CA GLN A 147 -8.63 4.33 -5.66
C GLN A 147 -8.96 4.03 -4.19
N GLY A 148 -9.89 4.80 -3.63
CA GLY A 148 -10.27 4.63 -2.23
C GLY A 148 -9.27 5.20 -1.23
N SER A 149 -8.40 6.11 -1.65
CA SER A 149 -7.47 6.83 -0.77
C SER A 149 -8.18 7.61 0.35
N GLY A 150 -9.44 7.98 0.15
CA GLY A 150 -10.20 8.90 1.02
C GLY A 150 -9.89 10.38 0.74
N TYR A 151 -9.07 10.66 -0.27
CA TYR A 151 -8.68 12.02 -0.67
C TYR A 151 -9.12 12.34 -2.09
N ALA A 152 -9.18 13.63 -2.40
CA ALA A 152 -9.44 14.18 -3.73
C ALA A 152 -8.35 15.22 -4.04
N GLY A 153 -7.23 14.76 -4.59
CA GLY A 153 -6.10 15.59 -4.96
C GLY A 153 -6.32 16.33 -6.28
N ALA A 154 -6.00 17.62 -6.33
CA ALA A 154 -5.92 18.37 -7.58
C ALA A 154 -4.85 17.77 -8.52
N ARG A 155 -3.83 17.14 -7.97
CA ARG A 155 -2.79 16.40 -8.67
C ARG A 155 -2.58 15.05 -8.01
N ARG A 156 -2.24 14.02 -8.81
CA ARG A 156 -1.83 12.69 -8.36
C ARG A 156 -0.43 12.40 -8.89
N VAL A 157 0.50 12.06 -7.99
CA VAL A 157 1.91 11.87 -8.32
C VAL A 157 2.44 10.60 -7.66
N ILE A 158 3.23 9.85 -8.42
CA ILE A 158 4.06 8.76 -7.94
C ILE A 158 5.52 9.19 -8.09
N ASP A 159 6.23 9.35 -6.97
CA ASP A 159 7.68 9.50 -6.95
C ASP A 159 8.28 8.11 -6.73
N ILE A 160 8.91 7.55 -7.75
CA ILE A 160 9.52 6.22 -7.69
C ILE A 160 11.04 6.33 -7.69
N SER A 161 11.70 5.76 -6.70
CA SER A 161 13.16 5.71 -6.58
C SER A 161 13.68 4.28 -6.64
N GLY A 162 14.85 4.08 -7.27
CA GLY A 162 15.50 2.79 -7.37
C GLY A 162 16.88 2.88 -8.04
N ASP A 163 17.71 1.82 -7.88
CA ASP A 163 19.10 1.76 -8.33
C ASP A 163 19.32 0.83 -9.54
N GLY A 164 18.28 0.14 -10.02
CA GLY A 164 18.42 -0.90 -11.02
C GLY A 164 17.34 -0.95 -12.10
N PRO A 165 17.57 -1.69 -13.18
CA PRO A 165 16.59 -1.89 -14.24
C PRO A 165 15.47 -2.84 -13.80
N ASN A 166 14.32 -2.72 -14.45
CA ASN A 166 13.23 -3.69 -14.31
C ASN A 166 13.69 -5.08 -14.77
N ASN A 167 13.65 -6.06 -13.88
CA ASN A 167 14.05 -7.44 -14.20
C ASN A 167 12.94 -8.47 -13.97
N GLN A 168 11.74 -8.02 -13.58
CA GLN A 168 10.53 -8.83 -13.43
C GLN A 168 9.28 -8.03 -13.84
N GLY A 169 8.18 -8.76 -14.03
CA GLY A 169 6.89 -8.19 -14.38
C GLY A 169 6.76 -7.84 -15.86
N VAL A 170 5.77 -7.03 -16.19
CA VAL A 170 5.54 -6.55 -17.56
C VAL A 170 6.55 -5.49 -17.98
N GLY A 171 6.62 -5.16 -19.27
CA GLY A 171 7.49 -4.07 -19.73
C GLY A 171 7.16 -2.74 -19.03
N VAL A 172 8.21 -2.02 -18.58
CA VAL A 172 8.06 -0.75 -17.84
C VAL A 172 7.28 0.29 -18.65
N VAL A 173 7.53 0.37 -19.95
CA VAL A 173 6.82 1.30 -20.84
C VAL A 173 5.31 1.05 -20.80
N HIS A 174 4.89 -0.23 -20.88
CA HIS A 174 3.48 -0.58 -20.80
C HIS A 174 2.85 -0.22 -19.45
N ALA A 175 3.55 -0.48 -18.34
CA ALA A 175 3.07 -0.09 -17.02
C ALA A 175 2.98 1.43 -16.86
N ARG A 176 4.03 2.15 -17.29
CA ARG A 176 4.07 3.62 -17.29
C ARG A 176 2.86 4.20 -18.05
N ASP A 177 2.64 3.75 -19.27
CA ASP A 177 1.59 4.30 -20.13
C ASP A 177 0.21 4.10 -19.48
N ARG A 178 -0.06 2.90 -18.93
CA ARG A 178 -1.29 2.63 -18.18
C ARG A 178 -1.50 3.53 -16.95
N VAL A 179 -0.43 3.98 -16.31
CA VAL A 179 -0.51 4.89 -15.16
C VAL A 179 -0.75 6.33 -15.65
N LEU A 180 -0.06 6.75 -16.71
CA LEU A 180 -0.25 8.06 -17.32
C LEU A 180 -1.67 8.24 -17.87
N ASP A 181 -2.26 7.20 -18.47
CA ASP A 181 -3.65 7.20 -18.97
C ASP A 181 -4.69 7.47 -17.85
N GLN A 182 -4.33 7.23 -16.59
CA GLN A 182 -5.15 7.57 -15.41
C GLN A 182 -4.98 9.03 -14.95
N GLY A 183 -4.18 9.83 -15.64
CA GLY A 183 -3.84 11.21 -15.26
C GLY A 183 -2.92 11.29 -14.04
N ILE A 184 -2.14 10.24 -13.76
CA ILE A 184 -1.16 10.22 -12.68
C ILE A 184 0.20 10.61 -13.25
N VAL A 185 0.91 11.53 -12.60
CA VAL A 185 2.27 11.92 -12.95
C VAL A 185 3.25 10.95 -12.31
N ILE A 186 4.30 10.57 -13.05
CA ILE A 186 5.38 9.72 -12.54
C ILE A 186 6.67 10.52 -12.57
N ASN A 187 7.34 10.64 -11.42
CA ASN A 187 8.70 11.15 -11.30
C ASN A 187 9.62 9.96 -10.98
N GLY A 188 10.67 9.78 -11.77
CA GLY A 188 11.71 8.77 -11.52
C GLY A 188 12.93 9.40 -10.86
N LEU A 189 13.36 8.88 -9.73
CA LEU A 189 14.60 9.26 -9.05
C LEU A 189 15.60 8.07 -9.11
N PRO A 190 16.52 8.06 -10.09
CA PRO A 190 17.57 7.05 -10.13
C PRO A 190 18.57 7.28 -9.00
N ILE A 191 18.81 6.24 -8.21
CA ILE A 191 19.85 6.25 -7.18
C ILE A 191 21.13 5.76 -7.83
N MET A 192 22.06 6.69 -8.08
CA MET A 192 23.33 6.40 -8.71
C MET A 192 24.41 6.40 -7.64
N LEU A 193 24.91 5.23 -7.30
CA LEU A 193 26.02 5.09 -6.38
C LEU A 193 27.31 4.89 -7.17
N ASN A 194 28.28 5.74 -6.91
CA ASN A 194 29.63 5.53 -7.44
C ASN A 194 30.23 4.31 -6.75
N ARG A 195 30.15 3.16 -7.41
CA ARG A 195 30.84 1.93 -7.01
C ARG A 195 32.24 1.89 -7.60
#